data_16648e1a8e9469c0e556d7d80bdb111c
#
_entry.id   16648e1a8e9469c0e556d7d80bdb111c
#
_cell.length_a   1.000
_cell.length_b   1.000
_cell.length_c   1.000
_cell.angle_alpha   90.00
_cell.angle_beta   90.00
_cell.angle_gamma   90.00
#
_symmetry.space_group_name_H-M   'P 1'
#
loop_
_entity.id
_entity.type
_entity.pdbx_description
1 polymer ?
#
loop_
_entity_poly.entity_id
_entity_poly.type
_entity_poly.pdbx_seq_one_letter_code
_entity_poly.pdbx_strand_id
1 'polypeptide(L)'
;MSRIVLGPQKSAKHFFGPKRAHVLVAAMAAALCVPAVGISSGSGLPTSIGKGEGQLNLIAWEGYTQPQWVKPFQKATGCQVHAKYAGSSDEMVTLMRQGGGSQYDGVSASGDASLRLIYGHDVQPVNPNLIPDWKNFIPALKSPPHNTIKGVHYGLSLQWGPNTLLYNTTKVKPTPSSWASIYSPKFKGKVTVPDNPIQIADAALYLSKAQPSLKITDPYELNSTQFNAAVNLLKQQKPLIKKYWALASDEIDLFKNGDAVIGASWPYQTNTLIAAKVPVKDEIPKEGATGWADTWMMSAHAKHPNCMYKWMAWVSTPKVQAQQAIYFGETPANPKACPIMNKLSPGSAGQYHCGASASYFNSIRFWKTPVAACGNGQNDCMDYTKWQQAWTQLKG
;
A
#
# COMPACT_ATOMS: atom_id res chain seq x y z
N MET A 1 3.48 -60.16 -5.44
CA MET A 1 4.11 -60.85 -6.58
C MET A 1 4.40 -59.76 -7.61
N SER A 2 5.56 -59.33 -7.99
CA SER A 2 6.89 -59.88 -8.11
C SER A 2 7.90 -58.75 -7.83
N ARG A 3 8.93 -59.08 -7.12
CA ARG A 3 10.19 -58.34 -6.97
C ARG A 3 11.00 -58.48 -8.28
N ILE A 4 11.73 -57.43 -8.69
CA ILE A 4 12.96 -57.60 -9.44
C ILE A 4 14.06 -56.77 -8.80
N VAL A 5 15.24 -57.41 -8.72
CA VAL A 5 16.38 -57.18 -7.85
C VAL A 5 17.46 -56.37 -8.60
N LEU A 6 18.25 -55.69 -7.81
CA LEU A 6 19.47 -54.95 -8.13
C LEU A 6 20.58 -55.76 -8.77
N GLY A 7 21.44 -55.16 -9.58
CA GLY A 7 22.79 -55.62 -9.90
C GLY A 7 23.72 -54.45 -10.21
N PRO A 8 24.93 -54.39 -9.63
CA PRO A 8 25.88 -53.31 -9.76
C PRO A 8 26.92 -53.56 -10.86
N GLN A 9 27.40 -52.48 -11.50
CA GLN A 9 28.58 -52.61 -12.38
C GLN A 9 29.68 -51.59 -12.10
N LYS A 10 30.82 -52.17 -12.10
CA LYS A 10 32.15 -51.92 -11.69
C LYS A 10 32.90 -50.77 -12.35
N SER A 11 33.76 -50.18 -11.54
CA SER A 11 34.96 -49.39 -11.79
C SER A 11 35.91 -49.97 -12.85
N ALA A 12 36.50 -49.08 -13.68
CA ALA A 12 37.78 -49.34 -14.32
C ALA A 12 38.64 -48.07 -14.28
N LYS A 13 39.72 -48.15 -13.54
CA LYS A 13 40.85 -47.23 -13.54
C LYS A 13 41.76 -47.57 -14.75
N HIS A 14 42.23 -46.57 -15.47
CA HIS A 14 43.49 -46.68 -16.19
C HIS A 14 44.37 -45.44 -15.96
N PHE A 15 45.51 -45.77 -15.40
CA PHE A 15 46.72 -44.94 -15.27
C PHE A 15 47.44 -44.92 -16.63
N PHE A 16 47.97 -43.77 -17.10
CA PHE A 16 49.27 -43.67 -17.76
C PHE A 16 49.79 -42.24 -17.68
N GLY A 17 51.08 -42.11 -17.35
CA GLY A 17 51.83 -40.92 -17.01
C GLY A 17 52.43 -40.17 -18.23
N PRO A 18 53.35 -39.21 -17.99
CA PRO A 18 53.47 -37.99 -18.78
C PRO A 18 54.52 -38.07 -19.91
N LYS A 19 54.25 -37.41 -21.04
CA LYS A 19 55.31 -37.07 -22.00
C LYS A 19 55.33 -35.52 -22.17
N ARG A 20 56.46 -34.93 -21.82
CA ARG A 20 56.80 -33.54 -22.07
C ARG A 20 57.04 -33.33 -23.58
N ALA A 21 56.34 -32.37 -24.18
CA ALA A 21 56.71 -31.75 -25.46
C ALA A 21 56.74 -30.24 -25.26
N HIS A 22 57.92 -29.66 -25.45
CA HIS A 22 58.12 -28.21 -25.49
C HIS A 22 57.66 -27.70 -26.87
N VAL A 23 56.69 -26.82 -26.89
CA VAL A 23 56.34 -26.03 -28.08
C VAL A 23 56.45 -24.57 -27.70
N LEU A 24 57.42 -23.90 -28.32
CA LEU A 24 57.52 -22.45 -28.34
C LEU A 24 56.32 -21.90 -29.08
N VAL A 25 55.52 -21.07 -28.43
CA VAL A 25 54.48 -20.26 -29.07
C VAL A 25 54.87 -18.79 -28.94
N ALA A 26 55.14 -18.19 -30.07
CA ALA A 26 55.36 -16.74 -30.18
C ALA A 26 54.07 -15.97 -29.80
N ALA A 27 54.17 -15.07 -28.83
CA ALA A 27 53.06 -14.21 -28.44
C ALA A 27 52.90 -13.07 -29.46
N MET A 28 51.89 -13.14 -30.31
CA MET A 28 51.36 -11.96 -31.00
C MET A 28 50.33 -11.29 -30.04
N ALA A 29 50.71 -10.16 -29.48
CA ALA A 29 49.81 -9.29 -28.74
C ALA A 29 48.88 -8.55 -29.72
N ALA A 30 47.69 -9.10 -29.97
CA ALA A 30 46.62 -8.36 -30.60
C ALA A 30 45.95 -7.50 -29.49
N ALA A 31 46.19 -6.20 -29.48
CA ALA A 31 45.46 -5.25 -28.66
C ALA A 31 44.01 -5.19 -29.12
N LEU A 32 43.12 -5.94 -28.46
CA LEU A 32 41.69 -5.78 -28.55
C LEU A 32 41.33 -4.49 -27.79
N CYS A 33 41.14 -3.39 -28.52
CA CYS A 33 40.40 -2.23 -28.01
C CYS A 33 38.96 -2.66 -27.76
N VAL A 34 38.65 -3.13 -26.55
CA VAL A 34 37.30 -3.22 -26.06
C VAL A 34 36.88 -1.80 -25.76
N PRO A 35 35.85 -1.25 -26.41
CA PRO A 35 35.31 0.03 -25.97
C PRO A 35 34.83 -0.16 -24.53
N ALA A 36 35.45 0.52 -23.59
CA ALA A 36 34.94 0.65 -22.24
C ALA A 36 33.56 1.32 -22.37
N VAL A 37 32.50 0.51 -22.33
CA VAL A 37 31.18 1.03 -22.05
C VAL A 37 31.25 1.57 -20.65
N GLY A 38 31.52 2.87 -20.57
CA GLY A 38 31.49 3.61 -19.32
C GLY A 38 30.12 3.42 -18.71
N ILE A 39 30.02 2.56 -17.70
CA ILE A 39 28.89 2.58 -16.78
C ILE A 39 29.01 3.92 -16.06
N SER A 40 28.38 4.93 -16.62
CA SER A 40 28.21 6.21 -15.96
C SER A 40 27.31 5.91 -14.75
N SER A 41 27.94 5.66 -13.62
CA SER A 41 27.28 5.71 -12.31
C SER A 41 26.96 7.18 -12.01
N GLY A 42 26.07 7.76 -12.80
CA GLY A 42 25.44 9.03 -12.51
C GLY A 42 24.53 8.85 -11.30
N SER A 43 25.06 9.08 -10.11
CA SER A 43 24.36 9.02 -8.82
C SER A 43 23.37 10.18 -8.63
N GLY A 44 22.83 10.76 -9.69
CA GLY A 44 21.88 11.86 -9.65
C GLY A 44 20.46 11.40 -10.04
N LEU A 45 19.46 11.92 -9.34
CA LEU A 45 18.06 11.79 -9.75
C LEU A 45 17.86 12.36 -11.16
N PRO A 46 16.93 11.83 -11.97
CA PRO A 46 16.67 12.38 -13.30
C PRO A 46 16.27 13.86 -13.22
N THR A 47 16.71 14.64 -14.19
CA THR A 47 16.43 16.09 -14.29
C THR A 47 15.34 16.41 -15.31
N SER A 48 14.91 15.41 -16.10
CA SER A 48 13.83 15.52 -17.09
C SER A 48 13.14 14.18 -17.27
N ILE A 49 11.89 14.21 -17.73
CA ILE A 49 11.14 13.03 -18.15
C ILE A 49 11.36 12.82 -19.64
N GLY A 50 11.90 11.68 -20.01
CA GLY A 50 12.18 11.32 -21.39
C GLY A 50 10.94 10.80 -22.14
N LYS A 51 11.18 10.20 -23.33
CA LYS A 51 10.15 9.47 -24.07
C LYS A 51 9.68 8.28 -23.24
N GLY A 52 8.36 8.02 -23.23
CA GLY A 52 7.80 6.85 -22.56
C GLY A 52 8.21 5.57 -23.30
N GLU A 53 8.35 4.49 -22.55
CA GLU A 53 8.81 3.18 -23.03
C GLU A 53 7.68 2.32 -23.60
N GLY A 54 6.45 2.86 -23.66
CA GLY A 54 5.29 2.23 -24.28
C GLY A 54 4.46 1.35 -23.35
N GLN A 55 4.98 0.98 -22.19
CA GLN A 55 4.27 0.16 -21.18
C GLN A 55 4.45 0.71 -19.78
N LEU A 56 3.52 0.34 -18.87
CA LEU A 56 3.58 0.67 -17.46
C LEU A 56 2.89 -0.43 -16.65
N ASN A 57 3.65 -1.19 -15.89
CA ASN A 57 3.16 -2.30 -15.08
C ASN A 57 3.07 -1.87 -13.62
N LEU A 58 1.87 -1.85 -13.06
CA LEU A 58 1.61 -1.30 -11.74
C LEU A 58 1.04 -2.36 -10.79
N ILE A 59 1.41 -2.26 -9.51
CA ILE A 59 0.64 -2.84 -8.41
C ILE A 59 -0.19 -1.72 -7.81
N ALA A 60 -1.49 -1.95 -7.66
CA ALA A 60 -2.42 -0.92 -7.18
C ALA A 60 -3.51 -1.49 -6.28
N TRP A 61 -4.12 -0.64 -5.47
CA TRP A 61 -5.38 -0.93 -4.83
C TRP A 61 -6.50 -1.00 -5.88
N GLU A 62 -7.51 -1.84 -5.62
CA GLU A 62 -8.70 -1.89 -6.46
C GLU A 62 -9.36 -0.51 -6.55
N GLY A 63 -9.64 -0.04 -7.77
CA GLY A 63 -10.22 1.28 -8.00
C GLY A 63 -9.22 2.37 -8.45
N TYR A 64 -7.89 2.16 -8.30
CA TYR A 64 -6.90 3.21 -8.58
C TYR A 64 -6.54 3.39 -10.07
N THR A 65 -6.90 2.44 -10.91
CA THR A 65 -6.58 2.47 -12.35
C THR A 65 -7.83 2.35 -13.22
N GLN A 66 -8.81 3.26 -13.00
CA GLN A 66 -10.08 3.22 -13.72
C GLN A 66 -9.95 3.78 -15.14
N PRO A 67 -10.76 3.27 -16.10
CA PRO A 67 -10.70 3.67 -17.50
C PRO A 67 -10.84 5.17 -17.76
N GLN A 68 -11.56 5.92 -16.90
CA GLN A 68 -11.82 7.34 -17.10
C GLN A 68 -10.58 8.21 -17.01
N TRP A 69 -9.51 7.79 -16.34
CA TRP A 69 -8.21 8.49 -16.35
C TRP A 69 -7.09 7.68 -16.97
N VAL A 70 -7.19 6.34 -17.03
CA VAL A 70 -6.19 5.48 -17.68
C VAL A 70 -6.24 5.63 -19.21
N LYS A 71 -7.42 5.54 -19.84
CA LYS A 71 -7.52 5.68 -21.29
C LYS A 71 -6.99 7.01 -21.83
N PRO A 72 -7.34 8.20 -21.24
CA PRO A 72 -6.73 9.45 -21.66
C PRO A 72 -5.22 9.51 -21.43
N PHE A 73 -4.70 8.94 -20.33
CA PHE A 73 -3.26 8.83 -20.08
C PHE A 73 -2.56 8.04 -21.20
N GLN A 74 -3.06 6.85 -21.50
CA GLN A 74 -2.49 5.99 -22.56
C GLN A 74 -2.48 6.72 -23.93
N LYS A 75 -3.58 7.40 -24.24
CA LYS A 75 -3.68 8.18 -25.48
C LYS A 75 -2.67 9.34 -25.53
N ALA A 76 -2.48 10.05 -24.42
CA ALA A 76 -1.61 11.22 -24.35
C ALA A 76 -0.12 10.86 -24.32
N THR A 77 0.25 9.72 -23.74
CA THR A 77 1.64 9.37 -23.45
C THR A 77 2.19 8.21 -24.26
N GLY A 78 1.31 7.37 -24.83
CA GLY A 78 1.67 6.10 -25.44
C GLY A 78 1.99 4.99 -24.44
N CYS A 79 1.97 5.25 -23.11
CA CYS A 79 2.26 4.27 -22.08
C CYS A 79 1.00 3.44 -21.76
N GLN A 80 0.99 2.16 -22.16
CA GLN A 80 -0.11 1.23 -21.85
C GLN A 80 -0.04 0.77 -20.41
N VAL A 81 -1.11 0.93 -19.66
CA VAL A 81 -1.18 0.60 -18.21
C VAL A 81 -1.69 -0.80 -18.02
N HIS A 82 -0.92 -1.62 -17.32
CA HIS A 82 -1.28 -2.95 -16.86
C HIS A 82 -1.23 -2.95 -15.33
N ALA A 83 -2.38 -3.13 -14.68
CA ALA A 83 -2.46 -3.12 -13.23
C ALA A 83 -2.77 -4.51 -12.65
N LYS A 84 -1.98 -4.91 -11.67
CA LYS A 84 -2.28 -6.00 -10.74
C LYS A 84 -2.87 -5.38 -9.48
N TYR A 85 -4.09 -5.75 -9.15
CA TYR A 85 -4.69 -5.35 -7.88
C TYR A 85 -4.21 -6.26 -6.76
N ALA A 86 -3.81 -5.64 -5.66
CA ALA A 86 -3.42 -6.31 -4.43
C ALA A 86 -4.46 -6.08 -3.34
N GLY A 87 -4.69 -7.10 -2.52
CA GLY A 87 -5.66 -7.07 -1.44
C GLY A 87 -5.08 -6.61 -0.09
N SER A 88 -3.75 -6.47 -0.01
CA SER A 88 -3.08 -6.01 1.23
C SER A 88 -1.72 -5.40 0.95
N SER A 89 -1.23 -4.61 1.91
CA SER A 89 0.14 -4.09 1.90
C SER A 89 1.20 -5.19 1.86
N ASP A 90 0.94 -6.33 2.49
CA ASP A 90 1.84 -7.49 2.47
C ASP A 90 1.93 -8.13 1.10
N GLU A 91 0.81 -8.25 0.39
CA GLU A 91 0.79 -8.71 -0.99
C GLU A 91 1.56 -7.74 -1.90
N MET A 92 1.40 -6.42 -1.73
CA MET A 92 2.14 -5.42 -2.50
C MET A 92 3.66 -5.58 -2.33
N VAL A 93 4.14 -5.74 -1.10
CA VAL A 93 5.57 -5.96 -0.82
C VAL A 93 6.05 -7.27 -1.45
N THR A 94 5.26 -8.33 -1.37
CA THR A 94 5.59 -9.64 -1.96
C THR A 94 5.68 -9.53 -3.49
N LEU A 95 4.70 -8.91 -4.13
CA LEU A 95 4.67 -8.70 -5.59
C LEU A 95 5.84 -7.86 -6.08
N MET A 96 6.22 -6.81 -5.34
CA MET A 96 7.38 -5.97 -5.68
C MET A 96 8.71 -6.73 -5.66
N ARG A 97 8.81 -7.81 -4.91
CA ARG A 97 10.02 -8.67 -4.81
C ARG A 97 10.02 -9.84 -5.79
N GLN A 98 8.87 -10.18 -6.37
CA GLN A 98 8.78 -11.27 -7.34
C GLN A 98 9.60 -10.97 -8.61
N GLY A 99 10.16 -12.02 -9.20
CA GLY A 99 10.97 -11.91 -10.43
C GLY A 99 12.20 -11.02 -10.27
N GLY A 100 12.78 -10.94 -9.07
CA GLY A 100 13.93 -10.06 -8.78
C GLY A 100 13.56 -8.58 -8.81
N GLY A 101 12.30 -8.23 -8.54
CA GLY A 101 11.81 -6.85 -8.46
C GLY A 101 11.53 -6.18 -9.82
N SER A 102 11.77 -6.87 -10.95
CA SER A 102 11.68 -6.27 -12.29
C SER A 102 10.35 -6.52 -13.03
N GLN A 103 9.38 -7.11 -12.35
CA GLN A 103 8.08 -7.42 -12.97
C GLN A 103 7.17 -6.20 -13.05
N TYR A 104 7.28 -5.27 -12.09
CA TYR A 104 6.47 -4.07 -12.00
C TYR A 104 7.33 -2.81 -12.01
N ASP A 105 6.78 -1.73 -12.55
CA ASP A 105 7.45 -0.42 -12.62
C ASP A 105 7.13 0.45 -11.41
N GLY A 106 6.00 0.20 -10.78
CA GLY A 106 5.59 0.96 -9.61
C GLY A 106 4.48 0.31 -8.80
N VAL A 107 4.29 0.86 -7.61
CA VAL A 107 3.30 0.40 -6.64
C VAL A 107 2.63 1.59 -5.97
N SER A 108 1.33 1.45 -5.66
CA SER A 108 0.55 2.41 -4.88
C SER A 108 0.50 1.93 -3.42
N ALA A 109 1.56 2.19 -2.66
CA ALA A 109 1.75 1.64 -1.32
C ALA A 109 1.21 2.54 -0.22
N SER A 110 0.48 1.95 0.73
CA SER A 110 0.11 2.63 1.98
C SER A 110 1.30 2.74 2.95
N GLY A 111 1.18 3.59 3.98
CA GLY A 111 2.29 3.90 4.87
C GLY A 111 2.87 2.73 5.65
N ASP A 112 2.08 1.69 5.89
CA ASP A 112 2.52 0.44 6.53
C ASP A 112 3.43 -0.43 5.64
N ALA A 113 3.37 -0.25 4.30
CA ALA A 113 4.26 -0.91 3.35
C ALA A 113 5.45 -0.04 2.94
N SER A 114 5.28 1.29 2.90
CA SER A 114 6.24 2.20 2.27
C SER A 114 7.66 2.08 2.84
N LEU A 115 7.83 2.10 4.15
CA LEU A 115 9.17 1.99 4.77
C LEU A 115 9.78 0.59 4.55
N ARG A 116 8.97 -0.45 4.47
CA ARG A 116 9.44 -1.81 4.20
C ARG A 116 10.01 -1.92 2.79
N LEU A 117 9.36 -1.27 1.81
CA LEU A 117 9.84 -1.19 0.43
C LEU A 117 11.10 -0.34 0.32
N ILE A 118 11.17 0.78 1.04
CA ILE A 118 12.34 1.67 1.05
C ILE A 118 13.56 0.95 1.66
N TYR A 119 13.43 0.41 2.85
CA TYR A 119 14.54 -0.27 3.54
C TYR A 119 14.88 -1.63 2.93
N GLY A 120 13.93 -2.26 2.22
CA GLY A 120 14.17 -3.46 1.43
C GLY A 120 14.86 -3.19 0.08
N HIS A 121 15.08 -1.91 -0.27
CA HIS A 121 15.61 -1.47 -1.57
C HIS A 121 14.74 -1.94 -2.76
N ASP A 122 13.44 -2.16 -2.51
CA ASP A 122 12.48 -2.58 -3.53
C ASP A 122 12.03 -1.39 -4.41
N VAL A 123 12.20 -0.16 -3.90
CA VAL A 123 11.86 1.11 -4.58
C VAL A 123 13.04 2.06 -4.59
N GLN A 124 13.06 2.95 -5.57
CA GLN A 124 14.13 3.93 -5.75
C GLN A 124 13.66 5.36 -5.44
N PRO A 125 14.59 6.27 -5.13
CA PRO A 125 14.29 7.69 -5.00
C PRO A 125 13.69 8.28 -6.26
N VAL A 126 12.79 9.26 -6.08
CA VAL A 126 12.16 10.01 -7.17
C VAL A 126 12.44 11.50 -7.04
N ASN A 127 12.48 12.21 -8.16
CA ASN A 127 12.58 13.67 -8.18
C ASN A 127 11.17 14.29 -8.28
N PRO A 128 10.57 14.79 -7.17
CA PRO A 128 9.24 15.34 -7.21
C PRO A 128 9.15 16.64 -8.02
N ASN A 129 10.27 17.34 -8.27
CA ASN A 129 10.29 18.54 -9.08
C ASN A 129 9.97 18.28 -10.57
N LEU A 130 10.03 17.03 -11.01
CA LEU A 130 9.57 16.61 -12.33
C LEU A 130 8.05 16.49 -12.42
N ILE A 131 7.34 16.63 -11.30
CA ILE A 131 5.88 16.52 -11.21
C ILE A 131 5.30 17.93 -11.02
N PRO A 132 4.79 18.59 -12.08
CA PRO A 132 4.44 20.01 -12.03
C PRO A 132 3.44 20.38 -10.95
N ASP A 133 2.49 19.49 -10.67
CA ASP A 133 1.44 19.71 -9.69
C ASP A 133 1.83 19.39 -8.24
N TRP A 134 2.95 18.74 -7.99
CA TRP A 134 3.44 18.46 -6.63
C TRP A 134 3.58 19.74 -5.78
N LYS A 135 3.98 20.85 -6.39
CA LYS A 135 4.06 22.17 -5.69
C LYS A 135 2.73 22.61 -5.06
N ASN A 136 1.61 22.13 -5.60
CA ASN A 136 0.26 22.48 -5.17
C ASN A 136 -0.28 21.53 -4.08
N PHE A 137 0.43 20.46 -3.72
CA PHE A 137 -0.03 19.54 -2.69
C PHE A 137 -0.09 20.21 -1.33
N ILE A 138 -1.01 19.75 -0.48
CA ILE A 138 -1.04 20.18 0.91
C ILE A 138 0.31 19.89 1.58
N PRO A 139 0.82 20.78 2.45
CA PRO A 139 2.17 20.65 3.02
C PRO A 139 2.45 19.29 3.66
N ALA A 140 1.48 18.74 4.37
CA ALA A 140 1.60 17.45 5.07
C ALA A 140 1.88 16.25 4.12
N LEU A 141 1.49 16.32 2.84
CA LEU A 141 1.70 15.26 1.86
C LEU A 141 2.86 15.50 0.90
N LYS A 142 3.57 16.64 1.03
CA LYS A 142 4.77 16.88 0.24
C LYS A 142 5.95 16.02 0.69
N SER A 143 6.14 15.87 1.99
CA SER A 143 7.27 15.13 2.56
C SER A 143 6.83 14.30 3.77
N PRO A 144 5.82 13.43 3.63
CA PRO A 144 5.35 12.65 4.76
C PRO A 144 6.42 11.63 5.18
N PRO A 145 6.52 11.32 6.49
CA PRO A 145 7.59 10.47 7.01
C PRO A 145 7.54 9.02 6.49
N HIS A 146 6.40 8.57 6.00
CA HIS A 146 6.26 7.21 5.47
C HIS A 146 6.85 7.02 4.06
N ASN A 147 7.16 8.12 3.34
CA ASN A 147 7.77 8.01 2.01
C ASN A 147 8.98 8.94 1.80
N THR A 148 9.37 9.71 2.82
CA THR A 148 10.47 10.68 2.74
C THR A 148 11.47 10.42 3.87
N ILE A 149 12.67 9.97 3.52
CA ILE A 149 13.72 9.60 4.46
C ILE A 149 14.89 10.56 4.32
N LYS A 150 15.23 11.30 5.37
CA LYS A 150 16.34 12.28 5.37
C LYS A 150 16.27 13.25 4.18
N GLY A 151 15.04 13.70 3.84
CA GLY A 151 14.80 14.62 2.72
C GLY A 151 14.78 13.98 1.34
N VAL A 152 15.01 12.67 1.23
CA VAL A 152 14.93 11.92 -0.03
C VAL A 152 13.51 11.39 -0.20
N HIS A 153 12.87 11.72 -1.32
CA HIS A 153 11.53 11.26 -1.67
C HIS A 153 11.58 9.92 -2.40
N TYR A 154 10.75 8.95 -1.98
CA TYR A 154 10.61 7.64 -2.61
C TYR A 154 9.27 7.47 -3.33
N GLY A 155 8.51 8.55 -3.48
CA GLY A 155 7.23 8.57 -4.17
C GLY A 155 6.41 9.80 -3.84
N LEU A 156 5.17 9.81 -4.30
CA LEU A 156 4.23 10.90 -4.08
C LEU A 156 2.95 10.40 -3.46
N SER A 157 2.61 10.88 -2.26
CA SER A 157 1.32 10.62 -1.63
C SER A 157 0.25 11.48 -2.29
N LEU A 158 -0.71 10.84 -2.96
CA LEU A 158 -1.69 11.51 -3.78
C LEU A 158 -3.10 11.38 -3.23
N GLN A 159 -3.41 10.26 -2.66
CA GLN A 159 -4.74 9.84 -2.27
C GLN A 159 -4.73 9.50 -0.79
N TRP A 160 -5.67 10.05 -0.06
CA TRP A 160 -5.75 9.82 1.37
C TRP A 160 -7.18 9.88 1.89
N GLY A 161 -7.42 9.18 2.97
CA GLY A 161 -8.71 9.14 3.62
C GLY A 161 -8.70 8.36 4.93
N PRO A 162 -9.79 8.43 5.69
CA PRO A 162 -9.96 7.67 6.91
C PRO A 162 -10.42 6.23 6.64
N ASN A 163 -10.13 5.32 7.57
CA ASN A 163 -10.95 4.15 7.78
C ASN A 163 -12.25 4.59 8.45
N THR A 164 -13.37 4.13 7.96
CA THR A 164 -14.68 4.51 8.47
C THR A 164 -15.43 3.33 9.09
N LEU A 165 -16.33 3.62 10.00
CA LEU A 165 -17.26 2.64 10.55
C LEU A 165 -18.47 2.55 9.61
N LEU A 166 -18.48 1.55 8.73
CA LEU A 166 -19.60 1.26 7.81
C LEU A 166 -20.67 0.45 8.52
N TYR A 167 -21.94 0.81 8.34
CA TYR A 167 -23.05 0.07 8.91
C TYR A 167 -24.33 0.10 8.06
N ASN A 168 -25.10 -0.96 8.12
CA ASN A 168 -26.44 -1.03 7.52
C ASN A 168 -27.44 -0.28 8.41
N THR A 169 -28.06 0.77 7.88
CA THR A 169 -28.93 1.69 8.64
C THR A 169 -30.23 1.08 9.09
N THR A 170 -30.66 -0.04 8.50
CA THR A 170 -31.89 -0.76 8.89
C THR A 170 -31.63 -1.85 9.92
N LYS A 171 -30.43 -2.42 9.95
CA LYS A 171 -30.06 -3.56 10.81
C LYS A 171 -29.30 -3.16 12.07
N VAL A 172 -28.58 -2.03 12.03
CA VAL A 172 -27.78 -1.53 13.15
C VAL A 172 -28.51 -0.37 13.82
N LYS A 173 -29.03 -0.62 15.01
CA LYS A 173 -29.75 0.34 15.85
C LYS A 173 -29.30 0.24 17.29
N PRO A 174 -29.11 1.33 18.04
CA PRO A 174 -29.08 2.72 17.56
C PRO A 174 -27.92 2.95 16.57
N THR A 175 -27.89 4.11 15.91
CA THR A 175 -26.74 4.53 15.07
C THR A 175 -25.44 4.42 15.85
N PRO A 176 -24.43 3.68 15.35
CA PRO A 176 -23.18 3.52 16.06
C PRO A 176 -22.37 4.83 15.99
N SER A 177 -21.67 5.19 17.06
CA SER A 177 -20.80 6.37 17.12
C SER A 177 -19.41 6.05 17.68
N SER A 178 -19.12 4.76 17.83
CA SER A 178 -17.89 4.27 18.45
C SER A 178 -17.43 2.97 17.79
N TRP A 179 -16.13 2.77 17.67
CA TRP A 179 -15.52 1.49 17.28
C TRP A 179 -15.92 0.34 18.21
N ALA A 180 -16.38 0.61 19.43
CA ALA A 180 -16.95 -0.42 20.32
C ALA A 180 -17.98 -1.30 19.62
N SER A 181 -18.66 -0.78 18.61
CA SER A 181 -19.72 -1.50 17.90
C SER A 181 -19.22 -2.74 17.15
N ILE A 182 -18.01 -2.71 16.57
CA ILE A 182 -17.43 -3.88 15.89
C ILE A 182 -16.84 -4.92 16.85
N TYR A 183 -16.78 -4.62 18.13
CA TYR A 183 -16.38 -5.53 19.21
C TYR A 183 -17.60 -6.05 20.01
N SER A 184 -18.82 -5.66 19.63
CA SER A 184 -20.04 -6.03 20.36
C SER A 184 -20.54 -7.44 19.99
N PRO A 185 -20.77 -8.32 20.96
CA PRO A 185 -21.35 -9.64 20.72
C PRO A 185 -22.73 -9.63 20.01
N LYS A 186 -23.42 -8.48 20.05
CA LYS A 186 -24.68 -8.25 19.33
C LYS A 186 -24.56 -8.55 17.83
N PHE A 187 -23.39 -8.34 17.24
CA PHE A 187 -23.17 -8.52 15.81
C PHE A 187 -22.37 -9.80 15.50
N LYS A 188 -22.48 -10.84 16.34
CA LYS A 188 -21.78 -12.12 16.12
C LYS A 188 -22.04 -12.68 14.71
N GLY A 189 -20.96 -12.94 13.96
CA GLY A 189 -21.02 -13.45 12.59
C GLY A 189 -21.52 -12.43 11.56
N LYS A 190 -21.55 -11.14 11.88
CA LYS A 190 -22.05 -10.04 11.02
C LYS A 190 -21.07 -8.86 10.92
N VAL A 191 -19.90 -8.96 11.53
CA VAL A 191 -18.83 -7.97 11.43
C VAL A 191 -17.90 -8.34 10.29
N THR A 192 -17.36 -7.34 9.58
CA THR A 192 -16.29 -7.51 8.60
C THR A 192 -15.26 -6.40 8.73
N VAL A 193 -13.99 -6.72 8.54
CA VAL A 193 -12.87 -5.78 8.62
C VAL A 193 -11.78 -6.18 7.62
N PRO A 194 -10.85 -5.28 7.24
CA PRO A 194 -9.76 -5.60 6.32
C PRO A 194 -8.90 -6.78 6.79
N ASP A 195 -8.46 -7.61 5.84
CA ASP A 195 -7.44 -8.65 6.09
C ASP A 195 -6.03 -8.03 6.06
N ASN A 196 -5.70 -7.29 7.12
CA ASN A 196 -4.43 -6.60 7.22
C ASN A 196 -3.97 -6.53 8.70
N PRO A 197 -2.67 -6.83 9.02
CA PRO A 197 -2.11 -6.68 10.36
C PRO A 197 -2.31 -5.31 10.98
N ILE A 198 -2.51 -4.27 10.16
CA ILE A 198 -2.79 -2.90 10.61
C ILE A 198 -4.05 -2.78 11.48
N GLN A 199 -4.94 -3.79 11.46
CA GLN A 199 -6.08 -3.88 12.37
C GLN A 199 -5.68 -3.85 13.86
N ILE A 200 -4.41 -4.17 14.17
CA ILE A 200 -3.86 -4.02 15.52
C ILE A 200 -3.80 -2.55 15.90
N ALA A 201 -3.47 -1.65 14.94
CA ALA A 201 -3.51 -0.20 15.18
C ALA A 201 -4.95 0.32 15.38
N ASP A 202 -5.93 -0.22 14.65
CA ASP A 202 -7.33 0.15 14.81
C ASP A 202 -7.84 -0.22 16.22
N ALA A 203 -7.48 -1.42 16.67
CA ALA A 203 -7.78 -1.87 18.04
C ALA A 203 -7.07 -1.01 19.09
N ALA A 204 -5.79 -0.67 18.85
CA ALA A 204 -5.01 0.19 19.76
C ALA A 204 -5.59 1.62 19.84
N LEU A 205 -6.03 2.18 18.72
CA LEU A 205 -6.70 3.48 18.67
C LEU A 205 -7.98 3.47 19.54
N TYR A 206 -8.82 2.45 19.37
CA TYR A 206 -10.00 2.29 20.25
C TYR A 206 -9.59 2.18 21.71
N LEU A 207 -8.62 1.32 22.04
CA LEU A 207 -8.16 1.11 23.42
C LEU A 207 -7.53 2.38 24.02
N SER A 208 -6.93 3.27 23.23
CA SER A 208 -6.38 4.53 23.73
C SER A 208 -7.43 5.40 24.43
N LYS A 209 -8.71 5.23 24.08
CA LYS A 209 -9.86 5.92 24.68
C LYS A 209 -10.64 5.04 25.65
N ALA A 210 -10.82 3.75 25.33
CA ALA A 210 -11.58 2.82 26.14
C ALA A 210 -10.80 2.36 27.40
N GLN A 211 -9.46 2.33 27.34
CA GLN A 211 -8.56 1.95 28.44
C GLN A 211 -7.40 2.94 28.57
N PRO A 212 -7.62 4.17 29.04
CA PRO A 212 -6.58 5.21 29.13
C PRO A 212 -5.36 4.83 29.97
N SER A 213 -5.51 3.87 30.89
CA SER A 213 -4.40 3.32 31.70
C SER A 213 -3.30 2.67 30.85
N LEU A 214 -3.60 2.24 29.63
CA LEU A 214 -2.62 1.72 28.70
C LEU A 214 -1.66 2.81 28.14
N LYS A 215 -2.02 4.10 28.28
CA LYS A 215 -1.20 5.25 27.83
C LYS A 215 -0.76 5.13 26.35
N ILE A 216 -1.62 4.63 25.47
CA ILE A 216 -1.35 4.55 24.03
C ILE A 216 -1.43 5.96 23.44
N THR A 217 -0.31 6.49 22.97
CA THR A 217 -0.20 7.81 22.33
C THR A 217 -0.17 7.72 20.80
N ASP A 218 0.47 6.66 20.28
CA ASP A 218 0.54 6.35 18.85
C ASP A 218 0.12 4.88 18.64
N PRO A 219 -0.92 4.61 17.84
CA PRO A 219 -1.41 3.25 17.64
C PRO A 219 -0.44 2.34 16.87
N TYR A 220 0.62 2.88 16.28
CA TYR A 220 1.64 2.12 15.55
C TYR A 220 2.93 1.91 16.37
N GLU A 221 3.07 2.57 17.51
CA GLU A 221 4.24 2.50 18.39
C GLU A 221 3.82 1.85 19.72
N LEU A 222 3.59 0.55 19.68
CA LEU A 222 3.07 -0.22 20.81
C LEU A 222 4.17 -1.01 21.50
N ASN A 223 4.38 -0.80 22.80
CA ASN A 223 5.17 -1.71 23.60
C ASN A 223 4.42 -3.05 23.79
N SER A 224 5.07 -4.05 24.37
CA SER A 224 4.52 -5.40 24.52
C SER A 224 3.16 -5.43 25.25
N THR A 225 2.97 -4.62 26.28
CA THR A 225 1.72 -4.56 27.06
C THR A 225 0.58 -3.99 26.20
N GLN A 226 0.81 -2.88 25.53
CA GLN A 226 -0.15 -2.21 24.65
C GLN A 226 -0.51 -3.09 23.46
N PHE A 227 0.51 -3.70 22.83
CA PHE A 227 0.34 -4.62 21.71
C PHE A 227 -0.50 -5.84 22.09
N ASN A 228 -0.17 -6.50 23.21
CA ASN A 228 -0.91 -7.65 23.68
C ASN A 228 -2.37 -7.30 24.01
N ALA A 229 -2.63 -6.09 24.57
CA ALA A 229 -3.99 -5.63 24.81
C ALA A 229 -4.79 -5.49 23.49
N ALA A 230 -4.18 -4.90 22.45
CA ALA A 230 -4.80 -4.77 21.13
C ALA A 230 -5.07 -6.15 20.48
N VAL A 231 -4.08 -7.05 20.50
CA VAL A 231 -4.23 -8.42 19.97
C VAL A 231 -5.31 -9.20 20.73
N ASN A 232 -5.39 -9.06 22.06
CA ASN A 232 -6.43 -9.72 22.86
C ASN A 232 -7.83 -9.20 22.52
N LEU A 233 -7.98 -7.90 22.25
CA LEU A 233 -9.25 -7.34 21.79
C LEU A 233 -9.65 -7.95 20.43
N LEU A 234 -8.70 -8.10 19.50
CA LEU A 234 -8.97 -8.71 18.20
C LEU A 234 -9.29 -10.22 18.33
N LYS A 235 -8.68 -10.94 19.28
CA LYS A 235 -9.07 -12.33 19.61
C LYS A 235 -10.53 -12.41 20.08
N GLN A 236 -10.97 -11.44 20.88
CA GLN A 236 -12.40 -11.36 21.30
C GLN A 236 -13.31 -10.99 20.12
N GLN A 237 -12.83 -10.22 19.15
CA GLN A 237 -13.56 -9.87 17.93
C GLN A 237 -13.70 -11.06 16.96
N LYS A 238 -12.70 -11.95 16.88
CA LYS A 238 -12.65 -13.05 15.89
C LYS A 238 -13.99 -13.81 15.74
N PRO A 239 -14.68 -14.25 16.81
CA PRO A 239 -15.97 -14.94 16.69
C PRO A 239 -17.11 -14.06 16.17
N LEU A 240 -16.92 -12.75 16.09
CA LEU A 240 -17.90 -11.80 15.55
C LEU A 240 -17.72 -11.63 14.04
N ILE A 241 -16.56 -11.94 13.51
CA ILE A 241 -16.19 -11.73 12.11
C ILE A 241 -16.87 -12.75 11.21
N LYS A 242 -17.58 -12.26 10.18
CA LYS A 242 -18.09 -13.08 9.09
C LYS A 242 -16.98 -13.45 8.11
N LYS A 243 -16.18 -12.46 7.70
CA LYS A 243 -15.03 -12.61 6.80
C LYS A 243 -14.10 -11.42 7.02
N TYR A 244 -12.80 -11.67 7.00
CA TYR A 244 -11.79 -10.64 6.74
C TYR A 244 -11.78 -10.40 5.23
N TRP A 245 -11.99 -9.15 4.79
CA TRP A 245 -12.04 -8.84 3.37
C TRP A 245 -10.65 -8.43 2.84
N ALA A 246 -10.29 -8.92 1.67
CA ALA A 246 -9.03 -8.57 1.00
C ALA A 246 -9.25 -7.50 -0.07
N LEU A 247 -10.20 -7.71 -0.98
CA LEU A 247 -10.58 -6.71 -1.97
C LEU A 247 -11.80 -5.90 -1.49
N ALA A 248 -11.88 -4.65 -1.90
CA ALA A 248 -13.04 -3.80 -1.59
C ALA A 248 -14.36 -4.42 -2.06
N SER A 249 -14.32 -5.10 -3.22
CA SER A 249 -15.45 -5.86 -3.76
C SER A 249 -15.94 -6.98 -2.84
N ASP A 250 -15.06 -7.63 -2.07
CA ASP A 250 -15.45 -8.63 -1.08
C ASP A 250 -16.40 -8.05 -0.02
N GLU A 251 -16.06 -6.88 0.55
CA GLU A 251 -16.89 -6.22 1.54
C GLU A 251 -18.21 -5.73 0.95
N ILE A 252 -18.16 -5.16 -0.25
CA ILE A 252 -19.36 -4.72 -0.97
C ILE A 252 -20.35 -5.88 -1.12
N ASP A 253 -19.88 -7.06 -1.52
CA ASP A 253 -20.74 -8.23 -1.69
C ASP A 253 -21.29 -8.74 -0.36
N LEU A 254 -20.49 -8.74 0.72
CA LEU A 254 -20.97 -9.10 2.06
C LEU A 254 -22.13 -8.22 2.52
N PHE A 255 -22.06 -6.90 2.28
CA PHE A 255 -23.14 -5.98 2.64
C PHE A 255 -24.35 -6.09 1.73
N LYS A 256 -24.17 -6.27 0.42
CA LYS A 256 -25.28 -6.51 -0.54
C LYS A 256 -26.08 -7.74 -0.19
N ASN A 257 -25.40 -8.82 0.19
CA ASN A 257 -26.03 -10.09 0.54
C ASN A 257 -26.59 -10.11 1.99
N GLY A 258 -26.29 -9.10 2.81
CA GLY A 258 -26.64 -9.07 4.22
C GLY A 258 -25.86 -10.07 5.08
N ASP A 259 -24.74 -10.56 4.58
CA ASP A 259 -23.80 -11.40 5.31
C ASP A 259 -23.05 -10.62 6.38
N ALA A 260 -22.69 -9.36 6.10
CA ALA A 260 -22.22 -8.40 7.08
C ALA A 260 -23.20 -7.23 7.21
N VAL A 261 -23.22 -6.59 8.37
CA VAL A 261 -24.08 -5.44 8.65
C VAL A 261 -23.31 -4.26 9.26
N ILE A 262 -22.08 -4.49 9.72
CA ILE A 262 -21.19 -3.49 10.32
C ILE A 262 -19.73 -3.88 10.08
N GLY A 263 -18.86 -2.89 9.90
CA GLY A 263 -17.45 -3.18 9.65
C GLY A 263 -16.56 -1.95 9.62
N ALA A 264 -15.26 -2.20 9.50
CA ALA A 264 -14.29 -1.17 9.16
C ALA A 264 -14.10 -1.16 7.64
N SER A 265 -14.23 0.01 7.02
CA SER A 265 -14.37 0.19 5.58
C SER A 265 -13.63 1.43 5.09
N TRP A 266 -13.60 1.61 3.78
CA TRP A 266 -13.22 2.86 3.15
C TRP A 266 -14.45 3.55 2.54
N PRO A 267 -14.46 4.86 2.35
CA PRO A 267 -15.57 5.56 1.71
C PRO A 267 -15.95 5.03 0.32
N TYR A 268 -15.01 4.39 -0.38
CA TYR A 268 -15.23 3.73 -1.69
C TYR A 268 -16.34 2.67 -1.62
N GLN A 269 -16.28 1.78 -0.63
CA GLN A 269 -17.31 0.74 -0.46
C GLN A 269 -18.65 1.37 -0.12
N THR A 270 -18.66 2.35 0.78
CA THR A 270 -19.88 3.10 1.13
C THR A 270 -20.55 3.72 -0.09
N ASN A 271 -19.78 4.44 -0.92
CA ASN A 271 -20.28 5.07 -2.14
C ASN A 271 -20.86 4.05 -3.12
N THR A 272 -20.14 2.94 -3.31
CA THR A 272 -20.57 1.85 -4.20
C THR A 272 -21.86 1.20 -3.72
N LEU A 273 -21.98 0.97 -2.41
CA LEU A 273 -23.19 0.40 -1.80
C LEU A 273 -24.38 1.35 -1.88
N ILE A 274 -24.19 2.65 -1.65
CA ILE A 274 -25.22 3.68 -1.80
C ILE A 274 -25.71 3.74 -3.26
N ALA A 275 -24.77 3.74 -4.23
CA ALA A 275 -25.11 3.70 -5.65
C ALA A 275 -25.92 2.44 -6.02
N ALA A 276 -25.65 1.32 -5.36
CA ALA A 276 -26.41 0.08 -5.48
C ALA A 276 -27.72 0.05 -4.64
N LYS A 277 -28.12 1.18 -4.03
CA LYS A 277 -29.32 1.32 -3.18
C LYS A 277 -29.33 0.43 -1.93
N VAL A 278 -28.15 0.01 -1.46
CA VAL A 278 -28.03 -0.67 -0.18
C VAL A 278 -28.16 0.36 0.94
N PRO A 279 -28.98 0.14 1.99
CA PRO A 279 -29.21 1.13 3.05
C PRO A 279 -28.02 1.17 4.03
N VAL A 280 -26.95 1.80 3.64
CA VAL A 280 -25.74 1.96 4.46
C VAL A 280 -25.41 3.43 4.73
N LYS A 281 -24.63 3.64 5.77
CA LYS A 281 -23.89 4.87 6.07
C LYS A 281 -22.54 4.50 6.66
N ASP A 282 -21.61 5.44 6.58
CA ASP A 282 -20.36 5.38 7.32
C ASP A 282 -20.14 6.65 8.13
N GLU A 283 -19.26 6.58 9.09
CA GLU A 283 -18.86 7.73 9.90
C GLU A 283 -17.48 7.51 10.54
N ILE A 284 -16.85 8.60 10.92
CA ILE A 284 -15.65 8.58 11.76
C ILE A 284 -16.12 8.48 13.22
N PRO A 285 -15.80 7.39 13.95
CA PRO A 285 -16.18 7.26 15.35
C PRO A 285 -15.54 8.32 16.25
N LYS A 286 -16.12 8.49 17.42
CA LYS A 286 -15.68 9.48 18.43
C LYS A 286 -14.23 9.29 18.90
N GLU A 287 -13.68 8.09 18.77
CA GLU A 287 -12.28 7.80 19.10
C GLU A 287 -11.31 8.34 18.04
N GLY A 288 -11.82 8.82 16.91
CA GLY A 288 -11.05 9.14 15.72
C GLY A 288 -10.93 7.93 14.80
N ALA A 289 -10.08 8.05 13.78
CA ALA A 289 -9.83 7.01 12.80
C ALA A 289 -8.35 6.82 12.54
N THR A 290 -7.95 5.60 12.20
CA THR A 290 -6.76 5.39 11.39
C THR A 290 -7.09 5.76 9.95
N GLY A 291 -6.07 5.93 9.11
CA GLY A 291 -6.29 6.28 7.72
C GLY A 291 -5.06 6.01 6.88
N TRP A 292 -5.24 6.10 5.60
CA TRP A 292 -4.22 5.82 4.59
C TRP A 292 -3.86 7.09 3.83
N ALA A 293 -2.61 7.16 3.39
CA ALA A 293 -2.10 8.17 2.48
C ALA A 293 -1.20 7.46 1.47
N ASP A 294 -1.81 6.99 0.39
CA ASP A 294 -1.15 6.08 -0.52
C ASP A 294 -0.16 6.79 -1.42
N THR A 295 0.97 6.16 -1.59
CA THR A 295 2.13 6.69 -2.30
C THR A 295 2.40 5.90 -3.57
N TRP A 296 2.37 6.57 -4.72
CA TRP A 296 2.93 6.01 -5.94
C TRP A 296 4.45 6.00 -5.84
N MET A 297 5.03 4.81 -5.75
CA MET A 297 6.47 4.56 -5.62
C MET A 297 6.99 3.86 -6.86
N MET A 298 8.21 4.20 -7.29
CA MET A 298 8.87 3.59 -8.43
C MET A 298 9.71 2.39 -7.99
N SER A 299 9.57 1.26 -8.68
CA SER A 299 10.42 0.09 -8.46
C SER A 299 11.90 0.43 -8.64
N ALA A 300 12.77 -0.13 -7.80
CA ALA A 300 14.22 -0.03 -7.96
C ALA A 300 14.71 -0.61 -9.31
N HIS A 301 13.93 -1.51 -9.90
CA HIS A 301 14.21 -2.22 -11.15
C HIS A 301 13.18 -1.88 -12.24
N ALA A 302 12.54 -0.70 -12.17
CA ALA A 302 11.56 -0.26 -13.17
C ALA A 302 12.14 -0.31 -14.58
N LYS A 303 11.46 -1.01 -15.50
CA LYS A 303 11.82 -1.06 -16.92
C LYS A 303 11.29 0.14 -17.70
N HIS A 304 10.27 0.80 -17.16
CA HIS A 304 9.56 1.90 -17.81
C HIS A 304 9.52 3.15 -16.91
N PRO A 305 10.69 3.68 -16.46
CA PRO A 305 10.76 4.77 -15.49
C PRO A 305 10.16 6.08 -16.02
N ASN A 306 10.27 6.38 -17.32
CA ASN A 306 9.66 7.57 -17.89
C ASN A 306 8.13 7.45 -17.92
N CYS A 307 7.59 6.26 -18.24
CA CYS A 307 6.14 6.02 -18.13
C CYS A 307 5.66 6.16 -16.69
N MET A 308 6.46 5.71 -15.69
CA MET A 308 6.12 5.87 -14.27
C MET A 308 6.12 7.34 -13.84
N TYR A 309 7.10 8.15 -14.24
CA TYR A 309 7.09 9.59 -14.00
C TYR A 309 5.90 10.30 -14.68
N LYS A 310 5.59 9.92 -15.94
CA LYS A 310 4.40 10.44 -16.65
C LYS A 310 3.11 10.08 -15.93
N TRP A 311 3.02 8.86 -15.37
CA TRP A 311 1.89 8.44 -14.55
C TRP A 311 1.75 9.28 -13.29
N MET A 312 2.82 9.43 -12.52
CA MET A 312 2.83 10.28 -11.31
C MET A 312 2.43 11.72 -11.65
N ALA A 313 2.93 12.28 -12.74
CA ALA A 313 2.54 13.62 -13.20
C ALA A 313 1.06 13.68 -13.59
N TRP A 314 0.56 12.67 -14.28
CA TRP A 314 -0.83 12.60 -14.75
C TRP A 314 -1.82 12.53 -13.59
N VAL A 315 -1.60 11.58 -12.66
CA VAL A 315 -2.50 11.37 -11.51
C VAL A 315 -2.41 12.48 -10.47
N SER A 316 -1.39 13.34 -10.51
CA SER A 316 -1.28 14.54 -9.66
C SER A 316 -2.04 15.74 -10.19
N THR A 317 -2.50 15.72 -11.46
CA THR A 317 -3.24 16.86 -12.02
C THR A 317 -4.56 17.10 -11.30
N PRO A 318 -5.00 18.37 -11.13
CA PRO A 318 -6.25 18.67 -10.43
C PRO A 318 -7.47 17.94 -11.01
N LYS A 319 -7.50 17.75 -12.34
CA LYS A 319 -8.61 17.04 -13.01
C LYS A 319 -8.67 15.58 -12.62
N VAL A 320 -7.53 14.87 -12.67
CA VAL A 320 -7.49 13.44 -12.33
C VAL A 320 -7.69 13.24 -10.85
N GLN A 321 -7.08 14.07 -10.00
CA GLN A 321 -7.32 14.06 -8.55
C GLN A 321 -8.81 14.26 -8.21
N ALA A 322 -9.51 15.17 -8.90
CA ALA A 322 -10.96 15.35 -8.71
C ALA A 322 -11.76 14.10 -9.10
N GLN A 323 -11.41 13.46 -10.22
CA GLN A 323 -12.07 12.24 -10.67
C GLN A 323 -11.85 11.08 -9.70
N GLN A 324 -10.61 10.90 -9.23
CA GLN A 324 -10.25 9.86 -8.26
C GLN A 324 -10.95 10.10 -6.92
N ALA A 325 -10.90 11.34 -6.41
CA ALA A 325 -11.53 11.71 -5.15
C ALA A 325 -13.04 11.44 -5.14
N ILE A 326 -13.75 11.77 -6.21
CA ILE A 326 -15.18 11.50 -6.33
C ILE A 326 -15.45 9.99 -6.43
N TYR A 327 -14.66 9.29 -7.25
CA TYR A 327 -14.85 7.86 -7.49
C TYR A 327 -14.58 7.03 -6.23
N PHE A 328 -13.49 7.34 -5.54
CA PHE A 328 -13.04 6.58 -4.38
C PHE A 328 -13.65 7.09 -3.06
N GLY A 329 -14.11 8.33 -3.02
CA GLY A 329 -14.58 8.96 -1.78
C GLY A 329 -13.42 9.41 -0.88
N GLU A 330 -12.35 9.90 -1.49
CA GLU A 330 -11.11 10.27 -0.79
C GLU A 330 -10.85 11.78 -0.85
N THR A 331 -9.95 12.25 -0.04
CA THR A 331 -9.49 13.65 -0.05
C THR A 331 -8.31 13.78 -1.02
N PRO A 332 -8.36 14.68 -2.01
CA PRO A 332 -7.24 14.88 -2.92
C PRO A 332 -6.07 15.57 -2.22
N ALA A 333 -4.84 15.20 -2.58
CA ALA A 333 -3.64 15.88 -2.12
C ALA A 333 -3.49 17.30 -2.72
N ASN A 334 -4.08 17.54 -3.88
CA ASN A 334 -4.02 18.81 -4.59
C ASN A 334 -5.33 19.61 -4.41
N PRO A 335 -5.36 20.68 -3.59
CA PRO A 335 -6.60 21.45 -3.35
C PRO A 335 -7.17 22.14 -4.59
N LYS A 336 -6.39 22.26 -5.67
CA LYS A 336 -6.92 22.76 -6.96
C LYS A 336 -7.94 21.81 -7.59
N ALA A 337 -8.06 20.59 -7.08
CA ALA A 337 -9.13 19.65 -7.44
C ALA A 337 -10.52 20.09 -6.93
N CYS A 338 -10.61 20.84 -5.80
CA CYS A 338 -11.87 21.17 -5.14
C CYS A 338 -12.93 21.83 -6.05
N PRO A 339 -12.62 22.88 -6.81
CA PRO A 339 -13.61 23.48 -7.72
C PRO A 339 -14.02 22.51 -8.84
N ILE A 340 -13.12 21.64 -9.29
CA ILE A 340 -13.40 20.64 -10.32
C ILE A 340 -14.33 19.55 -9.76
N MET A 341 -14.10 19.11 -8.52
CA MET A 341 -14.97 18.17 -7.82
C MET A 341 -16.41 18.68 -7.78
N ASN A 342 -16.62 19.94 -7.30
CA ASN A 342 -17.94 20.53 -7.23
C ASN A 342 -18.60 20.73 -8.61
N LYS A 343 -17.80 20.92 -9.66
CA LYS A 343 -18.33 20.98 -11.04
C LYS A 343 -18.78 19.61 -11.55
N LEU A 344 -18.05 18.56 -11.22
CA LEU A 344 -18.34 17.18 -11.64
C LEU A 344 -19.45 16.55 -10.79
N SER A 345 -19.47 16.83 -9.49
CA SER A 345 -20.43 16.30 -8.52
C SER A 345 -20.68 17.37 -7.45
N PRO A 346 -21.78 18.16 -7.55
CA PRO A 346 -22.07 19.24 -6.61
C PRO A 346 -22.04 18.77 -5.15
N GLY A 347 -21.29 19.50 -4.31
CA GLY A 347 -21.12 19.20 -2.88
C GLY A 347 -20.01 18.20 -2.56
N SER A 348 -19.44 17.50 -3.54
CA SER A 348 -18.42 16.45 -3.29
C SER A 348 -17.15 17.00 -2.67
N ALA A 349 -16.74 18.23 -2.99
CA ALA A 349 -15.56 18.83 -2.36
C ALA A 349 -15.72 18.97 -0.83
N GLY A 350 -16.90 19.38 -0.37
CA GLY A 350 -17.22 19.41 1.06
C GLY A 350 -17.35 18.02 1.66
N GLN A 351 -18.05 17.11 0.97
CA GLN A 351 -18.27 15.73 1.41
C GLN A 351 -16.94 14.98 1.66
N TYR A 352 -15.96 15.16 0.78
CA TYR A 352 -14.66 14.49 0.87
C TYR A 352 -13.55 15.39 1.42
N HIS A 353 -13.92 16.40 2.18
CA HIS A 353 -12.98 17.29 2.88
C HIS A 353 -11.88 17.88 2.00
N CYS A 354 -12.18 18.19 0.73
CA CYS A 354 -11.20 18.78 -0.18
C CYS A 354 -10.73 20.14 0.35
N GLY A 355 -9.42 20.34 0.45
CA GLY A 355 -8.83 21.47 1.14
C GLY A 355 -8.96 21.39 2.66
N ALA A 356 -9.03 20.19 3.21
CA ALA A 356 -9.24 19.91 4.62
C ALA A 356 -8.40 20.77 5.55
N SER A 357 -9.01 21.16 6.67
CA SER A 357 -8.32 21.88 7.74
C SER A 357 -7.22 20.99 8.38
N ALA A 358 -6.22 21.65 8.98
CA ALA A 358 -5.19 20.93 9.73
C ALA A 358 -5.81 20.09 10.87
N SER A 359 -6.91 20.56 11.49
CA SER A 359 -7.58 19.79 12.55
C SER A 359 -8.19 18.51 12.04
N TYR A 360 -8.82 18.49 10.85
CA TYR A 360 -9.32 17.26 10.25
C TYR A 360 -8.18 16.31 9.90
N PHE A 361 -7.12 16.82 9.24
CA PHE A 361 -5.95 16.01 8.92
C PHE A 361 -5.34 15.36 10.17
N ASN A 362 -5.20 16.13 11.25
CA ASN A 362 -4.62 15.66 12.51
C ASN A 362 -5.53 14.70 13.32
N SER A 363 -6.84 14.64 12.98
CA SER A 363 -7.77 13.67 13.60
C SER A 363 -7.59 12.25 13.07
N ILE A 364 -6.87 12.09 11.96
CA ILE A 364 -6.61 10.81 11.32
C ILE A 364 -5.20 10.35 11.66
N ARG A 365 -5.07 9.13 12.13
CA ARG A 365 -3.79 8.48 12.42
C ARG A 365 -3.35 7.70 11.17
N PHE A 366 -2.53 8.34 10.34
CA PHE A 366 -2.09 7.72 9.08
C PHE A 366 -1.25 6.47 9.32
N TRP A 367 -1.51 5.46 8.52
CA TRP A 367 -0.76 4.22 8.53
C TRP A 367 0.73 4.47 8.37
N LYS A 368 1.51 3.86 9.22
CA LYS A 368 2.96 3.80 9.11
C LYS A 368 3.45 2.41 9.49
N THR A 369 4.61 2.04 9.00
CA THR A 369 5.23 0.75 9.32
C THR A 369 5.65 0.75 10.79
N PRO A 370 5.12 -0.15 11.64
CA PRO A 370 5.62 -0.34 13.00
C PRO A 370 7.09 -0.75 13.01
N VAL A 371 7.89 -0.09 13.82
CA VAL A 371 9.33 -0.35 13.98
C VAL A 371 9.66 -0.50 15.46
N ALA A 372 10.79 -1.18 15.78
CA ALA A 372 11.20 -1.39 17.16
C ALA A 372 11.55 -0.10 17.90
N ALA A 373 12.07 0.91 17.17
CA ALA A 373 12.37 2.23 17.72
C ALA A 373 11.07 3.02 17.89
N CYS A 374 10.66 3.25 19.13
CA CYS A 374 9.52 4.11 19.44
C CYS A 374 9.88 5.60 19.31
N GLY A 375 8.90 6.44 18.97
CA GLY A 375 9.08 7.89 18.87
C GLY A 375 9.45 8.59 20.19
N ASN A 376 9.29 7.89 21.32
CA ASN A 376 9.73 8.37 22.65
C ASN A 376 11.21 8.08 22.95
N GLY A 377 11.98 7.55 21.99
CA GLY A 377 13.38 7.20 22.13
C GLY A 377 13.66 5.83 22.78
N GLN A 378 12.62 5.04 23.09
CA GLN A 378 12.77 3.67 23.56
C GLN A 378 12.83 2.70 22.37
N ASN A 379 13.31 1.49 22.61
CA ASN A 379 13.51 0.46 21.58
C ASN A 379 12.75 -0.82 21.95
N ASP A 380 11.53 -0.65 22.49
CA ASP A 380 10.67 -1.71 23.02
C ASP A 380 9.33 -1.85 22.28
N CYS A 381 9.16 -1.13 21.18
CA CYS A 381 7.98 -1.24 20.33
C CYS A 381 8.00 -2.53 19.51
N MET A 382 6.82 -3.09 19.30
CA MET A 382 6.62 -4.27 18.46
C MET A 382 6.75 -3.89 16.99
N ASP A 383 7.77 -4.41 16.32
CA ASP A 383 8.00 -4.19 14.88
C ASP A 383 6.96 -4.91 14.00
N TYR A 384 6.97 -4.60 12.72
CA TYR A 384 5.98 -5.15 11.77
C TYR A 384 6.04 -6.67 11.66
N THR A 385 7.20 -7.30 11.87
CA THR A 385 7.33 -8.77 11.87
C THR A 385 6.49 -9.40 12.99
N LYS A 386 6.50 -8.77 14.17
CA LYS A 386 5.65 -9.19 15.30
C LYS A 386 4.16 -9.00 15.00
N TRP A 387 3.82 -7.91 14.32
CA TRP A 387 2.44 -7.65 13.89
C TRP A 387 1.95 -8.71 12.91
N GLN A 388 2.75 -9.05 11.89
CA GLN A 388 2.43 -10.12 10.93
C GLN A 388 2.26 -11.48 11.62
N GLN A 389 3.17 -11.83 12.53
CA GLN A 389 3.08 -13.07 13.30
C GLN A 389 1.80 -13.15 14.12
N ALA A 390 1.48 -12.08 14.86
CA ALA A 390 0.26 -12.03 15.67
C ALA A 390 -1.02 -12.09 14.80
N TRP A 391 -1.03 -11.41 13.65
CA TRP A 391 -2.14 -11.44 12.70
C TRP A 391 -2.36 -12.83 12.11
N THR A 392 -1.28 -13.49 11.70
CA THR A 392 -1.34 -14.87 11.19
C THR A 392 -1.89 -15.82 12.25
N GLN A 393 -1.39 -15.73 13.49
CA GLN A 393 -1.90 -16.55 14.61
C GLN A 393 -3.37 -16.23 14.96
N LEU A 394 -3.77 -14.98 14.83
CA LEU A 394 -5.16 -14.57 15.07
C LEU A 394 -6.11 -15.23 14.07
N LYS A 395 -5.73 -15.27 12.79
CA LYS A 395 -6.60 -15.84 11.75
C LYS A 395 -6.66 -17.37 11.83
N GLY A 396 -5.60 -18.02 12.21
CA GLY A 396 -5.50 -19.49 12.38
C GLY A 396 -4.95 -20.18 11.18
#